data_3c74b74e7422c0cc0cbbee90f0efe5f1
#
_entry.id   3c74b74e7422c0cc0cbbee90f0efe5f1
#
_cell.length_a   1.000
_cell.length_b   1.000
_cell.length_c   1.000
_cell.angle_alpha   90.00
_cell.angle_beta   90.00
_cell.angle_gamma   90.00
#
_symmetry.space_group_name_H-M   'P 1'
#
loop_
_entity.id
_entity.type
_entity.pdbx_description
1 polymer ?
#
loop_
_entity_poly.entity_id
_entity_poly.type
_entity_poly.pdbx_seq_one_letter_code
_entity_poly.pdbx_strand_id
1 'polypeptide(L)'
;MAKIILKKGREESLKRFHPWVFSGAIAQIVGEPAEGDVVEVYGQDGKFLAAGHYQIGSIAVRVLSFESGVINDDYWKSMLSRALAVRIATGLADSETTNCYRLVHGEGDNLPGLVIDWYDGVCVMQAHSAGMFRAKKQIAQALVEIYGDKLKAVYDKSSGTAPFKAGLDLVDGYLYKKDGFNDNEQVVVENGHKFIVNWTEGQKTGFFLDQRENRALVEKYAKGRNVLNLFCYTGGFSIYALGAGATHVDSVDSSAKAMALVDKNVEIGSFDKSRHTSLCVDALDYLRDVPEDKYDLMIVDPPAFAKHRGALNNALRAYQRLNAAAISKVAPGGFVFTFSCSQVVTKEAFALAVFSAAAQTGRKVRILDRLNQPSDHAVNIYHPEGEYLKGLLLYVE
;
A
#
# COMPACT_ATOMS: atom_id res chain seq x y z
N MET A 1 0.34 29.36 -18.94
CA MET A 1 0.46 27.91 -18.64
C MET A 1 1.01 27.22 -19.87
N ALA A 2 1.98 26.32 -19.72
CA ALA A 2 2.54 25.57 -20.85
C ALA A 2 1.51 24.56 -21.38
N LYS A 3 1.60 24.23 -22.68
CA LYS A 3 0.65 23.35 -23.34
C LYS A 3 1.35 22.13 -23.93
N ILE A 4 0.74 20.98 -23.77
CA ILE A 4 1.16 19.70 -24.37
C ILE A 4 0.18 19.38 -25.49
N ILE A 5 0.67 19.27 -26.71
CA ILE A 5 -0.15 18.92 -27.89
C ILE A 5 0.13 17.45 -28.22
N LEU A 6 -0.91 16.65 -28.30
CA LEU A 6 -0.80 15.22 -28.59
C LEU A 6 -0.72 14.97 -30.11
N LYS A 7 -0.08 13.87 -30.48
CA LYS A 7 -0.13 13.33 -31.85
C LYS A 7 -1.55 12.89 -32.19
N LYS A 8 -1.95 13.04 -33.44
CA LYS A 8 -3.25 12.58 -33.95
C LYS A 8 -3.47 11.09 -33.61
N GLY A 9 -4.61 10.77 -33.02
CA GLY A 9 -4.99 9.42 -32.62
C GLY A 9 -4.36 8.94 -31.30
N ARG A 10 -3.58 9.79 -30.58
CA ARG A 10 -3.02 9.47 -29.27
C ARG A 10 -3.84 10.05 -28.11
N GLU A 11 -4.91 10.76 -28.40
CA GLU A 11 -5.87 11.31 -27.45
C GLU A 11 -6.87 10.29 -26.89
N GLU A 12 -6.96 9.10 -27.49
CA GLU A 12 -7.99 8.11 -27.15
C GLU A 12 -7.89 7.60 -25.71
N SER A 13 -6.67 7.49 -25.16
CA SER A 13 -6.50 7.10 -23.75
C SER A 13 -7.06 8.16 -22.80
N LEU A 14 -6.86 9.45 -23.08
CA LEU A 14 -7.42 10.54 -22.28
C LEU A 14 -8.93 10.66 -22.42
N LYS A 15 -9.50 10.44 -23.62
CA LYS A 15 -10.95 10.37 -23.84
C LYS A 15 -11.62 9.24 -23.06
N ARG A 16 -10.84 8.23 -22.67
CA ARG A 16 -11.24 7.12 -21.81
C ARG A 16 -10.79 7.31 -20.35
N PHE A 17 -10.47 8.54 -19.96
CA PHE A 17 -10.10 8.92 -18.60
C PHE A 17 -8.84 8.26 -18.04
N HIS A 18 -7.92 7.76 -18.90
CA HIS A 18 -6.64 7.25 -18.40
C HIS A 18 -5.83 8.40 -17.77
N PRO A 19 -5.30 8.26 -16.54
CA PRO A 19 -4.71 9.38 -15.80
C PRO A 19 -3.29 9.75 -16.23
N TRP A 20 -2.71 9.08 -17.24
CA TRP A 20 -1.35 9.35 -17.70
C TRP A 20 -1.27 9.70 -19.16
N VAL A 21 -0.42 10.68 -19.47
CA VAL A 21 0.07 10.96 -20.84
C VAL A 21 1.49 10.45 -20.96
N PHE A 22 1.70 9.53 -21.89
CA PHE A 22 3.04 9.02 -22.16
C PHE A 22 3.82 9.94 -23.10
N SER A 23 5.15 10.08 -22.89
CA SER A 23 6.01 10.94 -23.70
C SER A 23 5.94 10.63 -25.20
N GLY A 24 5.77 9.37 -25.58
CA GLY A 24 5.60 8.94 -26.96
C GLY A 24 4.33 9.45 -27.65
N ALA A 25 3.33 9.91 -26.90
CA ALA A 25 2.09 10.48 -27.41
C ALA A 25 2.19 11.98 -27.74
N ILE A 26 3.23 12.67 -27.29
CA ILE A 26 3.41 14.12 -27.44
C ILE A 26 3.92 14.45 -28.86
N ALA A 27 3.24 15.37 -29.53
CA ALA A 27 3.68 15.97 -30.80
C ALA A 27 4.52 17.21 -30.54
N GLN A 28 4.09 18.07 -29.61
CA GLN A 28 4.74 19.37 -29.34
C GLN A 28 4.52 19.79 -27.88
N ILE A 29 5.50 20.46 -27.33
CA ILE A 29 5.40 21.20 -26.08
C ILE A 29 5.51 22.67 -26.40
N VAL A 30 4.52 23.46 -26.00
CA VAL A 30 4.48 24.92 -26.18
C VAL A 30 4.77 25.56 -24.82
N GLY A 31 5.85 26.34 -24.78
CA GLY A 31 6.43 26.83 -23.52
C GLY A 31 7.53 25.92 -22.98
N GLU A 32 8.06 26.26 -21.82
CA GLU A 32 9.17 25.53 -21.15
C GLU A 32 8.74 25.12 -19.75
N PRO A 33 7.89 24.08 -19.60
CA PRO A 33 7.45 23.65 -18.28
C PRO A 33 8.61 23.00 -17.53
N ALA A 34 8.79 23.40 -16.27
CA ALA A 34 9.65 22.70 -15.33
C ALA A 34 8.96 21.42 -14.81
N GLU A 35 9.75 20.44 -14.38
CA GLU A 35 9.19 19.22 -13.81
C GLU A 35 8.33 19.53 -12.56
N GLY A 36 7.08 19.09 -12.58
CA GLY A 36 6.10 19.36 -11.54
C GLY A 36 5.17 20.54 -11.82
N ASP A 37 5.41 21.31 -12.91
CA ASP A 37 4.49 22.40 -13.29
C ASP A 37 3.15 21.85 -13.76
N VAL A 38 2.09 22.62 -13.52
CA VAL A 38 0.77 22.35 -14.11
C VAL A 38 0.79 22.74 -15.58
N VAL A 39 0.39 21.80 -16.44
CA VAL A 39 0.27 21.99 -17.89
C VAL A 39 -1.12 21.59 -18.35
N GLU A 40 -1.53 22.18 -19.48
CA GLU A 40 -2.75 21.78 -20.17
C GLU A 40 -2.43 20.87 -21.37
N VAL A 41 -3.27 19.86 -21.59
CA VAL A 41 -3.11 18.88 -22.66
C VAL A 41 -4.21 19.11 -23.71
N TYR A 42 -3.81 19.17 -24.97
CA TYR A 42 -4.68 19.44 -26.12
C TYR A 42 -4.51 18.36 -27.19
N GLY A 43 -5.59 18.12 -27.92
CA GLY A 43 -5.54 17.40 -29.20
C GLY A 43 -4.96 18.28 -30.31
N GLN A 44 -4.62 17.69 -31.47
CA GLN A 44 -4.19 18.46 -32.64
C GLN A 44 -5.28 19.39 -33.20
N ASP A 45 -6.55 19.09 -32.91
CA ASP A 45 -7.70 19.91 -33.27
C ASP A 45 -7.89 21.14 -32.37
N GLY A 46 -6.98 21.35 -31.43
CA GLY A 46 -7.00 22.45 -30.47
C GLY A 46 -7.99 22.26 -29.30
N LYS A 47 -8.66 21.10 -29.19
CA LYS A 47 -9.55 20.83 -28.07
C LYS A 47 -8.78 20.51 -26.81
N PHE A 48 -9.21 21.11 -25.71
CA PHE A 48 -8.72 20.75 -24.36
C PHE A 48 -9.10 19.32 -24.04
N LEU A 49 -8.16 18.58 -23.45
CA LEU A 49 -8.35 17.19 -23.06
C LEU A 49 -8.16 16.97 -21.56
N ALA A 50 -7.16 17.63 -20.96
CA ALA A 50 -6.83 17.46 -19.54
C ALA A 50 -5.89 18.57 -19.05
N ALA A 51 -5.78 18.69 -17.71
CA ALA A 51 -4.71 19.42 -17.04
C ALA A 51 -4.02 18.50 -16.01
N GLY A 52 -2.72 18.68 -15.79
CA GLY A 52 -1.97 17.86 -14.86
C GLY A 52 -0.53 18.26 -14.66
N HIS A 53 0.19 17.53 -13.83
CA HIS A 53 1.60 17.78 -13.55
C HIS A 53 2.50 17.24 -14.66
N TYR A 54 3.33 18.10 -15.22
CA TYR A 54 4.39 17.71 -16.16
C TYR A 54 5.51 16.95 -15.43
N GLN A 55 6.04 15.92 -16.09
CA GLN A 55 7.11 15.08 -15.56
C GLN A 55 8.09 14.70 -16.68
N ILE A 56 9.38 14.68 -16.37
CA ILE A 56 10.43 14.21 -17.26
C ILE A 56 10.50 12.68 -17.15
N GLY A 57 10.20 11.97 -18.22
CA GLY A 57 10.22 10.50 -18.25
C GLY A 57 9.21 9.88 -19.20
N SER A 58 8.95 8.59 -19.03
CA SER A 58 7.97 7.86 -19.86
C SER A 58 6.54 8.34 -19.64
N ILE A 59 6.17 8.65 -18.40
CA ILE A 59 4.90 9.31 -18.05
C ILE A 59 5.18 10.80 -18.04
N ALA A 60 4.74 11.52 -19.08
CA ALA A 60 5.05 12.93 -19.25
C ALA A 60 4.04 13.87 -18.59
N VAL A 61 2.79 13.45 -18.41
CA VAL A 61 1.80 14.21 -17.65
C VAL A 61 1.00 13.24 -16.76
N ARG A 62 0.88 13.59 -15.48
CA ARG A 62 -0.06 12.96 -14.55
C ARG A 62 -1.28 13.85 -14.45
N VAL A 63 -2.39 13.35 -14.97
CA VAL A 63 -3.65 14.11 -15.11
C VAL A 63 -4.29 14.35 -13.75
N LEU A 64 -4.59 15.59 -13.46
CA LEU A 64 -5.32 16.02 -12.27
C LEU A 64 -6.80 16.28 -12.60
N SER A 65 -7.10 16.81 -13.78
CA SER A 65 -8.45 17.12 -14.20
C SER A 65 -8.64 16.86 -15.68
N PHE A 66 -9.80 16.33 -16.05
CA PHE A 66 -10.28 16.23 -17.44
C PHE A 66 -11.20 17.41 -17.82
N GLU A 67 -11.45 18.31 -16.89
CA GLU A 67 -12.20 19.54 -17.08
C GLU A 67 -11.25 20.74 -17.08
N SER A 68 -11.58 21.77 -17.88
CA SER A 68 -10.83 23.02 -17.87
C SER A 68 -11.09 23.76 -16.55
N GLY A 69 -10.01 24.18 -15.89
CA GLY A 69 -10.10 24.88 -14.61
C GLY A 69 -8.74 25.14 -14.01
N VAL A 70 -8.72 25.86 -12.90
CA VAL A 70 -7.50 26.20 -12.19
C VAL A 70 -7.23 25.16 -11.10
N ILE A 71 -6.02 24.65 -11.09
CA ILE A 71 -5.53 23.81 -9.99
C ILE A 71 -5.03 24.76 -8.88
N ASN A 72 -5.92 25.07 -7.95
CA ASN A 72 -5.72 25.99 -6.83
C ASN A 72 -6.04 25.31 -5.48
N ASP A 73 -6.13 26.06 -4.42
CA ASP A 73 -6.42 25.55 -3.08
C ASP A 73 -7.80 24.90 -2.99
N ASP A 74 -8.82 25.48 -3.66
CA ASP A 74 -10.17 24.88 -3.72
C ASP A 74 -10.17 23.53 -4.44
N TYR A 75 -9.34 23.39 -5.49
CA TYR A 75 -9.16 22.11 -6.15
C TYR A 75 -8.65 21.04 -5.17
N TRP A 76 -7.58 21.32 -4.42
CA TRP A 76 -7.02 20.36 -3.46
C TRP A 76 -8.03 19.98 -2.40
N LYS A 77 -8.73 20.97 -1.84
CA LYS A 77 -9.79 20.75 -0.84
C LYS A 77 -10.92 19.88 -1.40
N SER A 78 -11.39 20.17 -2.62
CA SER A 78 -12.43 19.39 -3.28
C SER A 78 -12.01 17.93 -3.49
N MET A 79 -10.80 17.69 -4.00
CA MET A 79 -10.32 16.33 -4.30
C MET A 79 -10.09 15.51 -3.04
N LEU A 80 -9.51 16.10 -1.99
CA LEU A 80 -9.33 15.44 -0.70
C LEU A 80 -10.67 15.15 -0.01
N SER A 81 -11.64 16.05 -0.12
CA SER A 81 -13.01 15.83 0.40
C SER A 81 -13.70 14.68 -0.33
N ARG A 82 -13.52 14.55 -1.66
CA ARG A 82 -14.04 13.40 -2.42
C ARG A 82 -13.40 12.09 -1.98
N ALA A 83 -12.08 12.08 -1.76
CA ALA A 83 -11.38 10.92 -1.23
C ALA A 83 -11.90 10.52 0.16
N LEU A 84 -12.08 11.49 1.06
CA LEU A 84 -12.69 11.25 2.38
C LEU A 84 -14.11 10.71 2.27
N ALA A 85 -14.94 11.25 1.36
CA ALA A 85 -16.31 10.78 1.14
C ALA A 85 -16.36 9.28 0.77
N VAL A 86 -15.39 8.78 0.01
CA VAL A 86 -15.28 7.33 -0.27
C VAL A 86 -15.00 6.55 1.03
N ARG A 87 -14.12 7.04 1.92
CA ARG A 87 -13.81 6.38 3.19
C ARG A 87 -15.00 6.40 4.17
N ILE A 88 -15.81 7.46 4.13
CA ILE A 88 -17.09 7.51 4.86
C ILE A 88 -18.07 6.50 4.26
N ALA A 89 -18.26 6.50 2.94
CA ALA A 89 -19.18 5.59 2.26
C ALA A 89 -18.83 4.11 2.45
N THR A 90 -17.54 3.78 2.65
CA THR A 90 -17.06 2.42 2.95
C THR A 90 -17.04 2.10 4.46
N GLY A 91 -17.50 3.01 5.33
CA GLY A 91 -17.58 2.81 6.77
C GLY A 91 -16.22 2.87 7.50
N LEU A 92 -15.16 3.39 6.86
CA LEU A 92 -13.83 3.45 7.47
C LEU A 92 -13.59 4.73 8.27
N ALA A 93 -13.96 5.90 7.71
CA ALA A 93 -13.65 7.18 8.33
C ALA A 93 -14.50 7.48 9.58
N ASP A 94 -15.70 6.88 9.67
CA ASP A 94 -16.61 7.02 10.81
C ASP A 94 -16.75 5.71 11.60
N SER A 95 -15.76 4.82 11.51
CA SER A 95 -15.76 3.53 12.21
C SER A 95 -15.49 3.70 13.70
N GLU A 96 -16.26 3.01 14.55
CA GLU A 96 -16.00 2.93 15.99
C GLU A 96 -14.84 1.99 16.34
N THR A 97 -14.49 1.08 15.42
CA THR A 97 -13.47 0.04 15.64
C THR A 97 -12.21 0.23 14.82
N THR A 98 -12.17 1.28 13.96
CA THR A 98 -11.01 1.56 13.09
C THR A 98 -10.78 3.06 13.00
N ASN A 99 -9.61 3.53 13.38
CA ASN A 99 -9.22 4.94 13.30
C ASN A 99 -7.95 5.17 12.46
N CYS A 100 -7.59 4.17 11.63
CA CYS A 100 -6.47 4.26 10.70
C CYS A 100 -6.85 3.70 9.32
N TYR A 101 -6.58 4.47 8.28
CA TYR A 101 -6.91 4.10 6.89
C TYR A 101 -6.11 4.94 5.89
N ARG A 102 -6.03 4.48 4.66
CA ARG A 102 -5.49 5.26 3.54
C ARG A 102 -6.54 6.27 3.08
N LEU A 103 -6.25 7.55 3.29
CA LEU A 103 -7.12 8.65 2.84
C LEU A 103 -7.00 8.87 1.32
N VAL A 104 -5.77 8.81 0.78
CA VAL A 104 -5.52 9.01 -0.66
C VAL A 104 -4.63 7.90 -1.19
N HIS A 105 -5.10 7.22 -2.24
CA HIS A 105 -4.39 6.15 -2.94
C HIS A 105 -4.11 6.53 -4.41
N GLY A 106 -3.34 7.56 -4.64
CA GLY A 106 -2.83 7.94 -5.95
C GLY A 106 -3.91 8.05 -7.03
N GLU A 107 -3.70 7.33 -8.11
CA GLU A 107 -4.58 7.26 -9.28
C GLU A 107 -5.97 6.72 -8.93
N GLY A 108 -6.10 5.91 -7.89
CA GLY A 108 -7.37 5.40 -7.37
C GLY A 108 -8.32 6.49 -6.88
N ASP A 109 -7.76 7.57 -6.34
CA ASP A 109 -8.50 8.75 -5.87
C ASP A 109 -8.37 9.95 -6.82
N ASN A 110 -7.93 9.75 -8.07
CA ASN A 110 -7.68 10.78 -9.07
C ASN A 110 -6.65 11.85 -8.62
N LEU A 111 -5.74 11.48 -7.73
CA LEU A 111 -4.61 12.28 -7.27
C LEU A 111 -3.28 11.55 -7.57
N PRO A 112 -2.93 11.37 -8.87
CA PRO A 112 -1.85 10.50 -9.29
C PRO A 112 -0.51 10.89 -8.67
N GLY A 113 0.10 9.92 -7.98
CA GLY A 113 1.37 10.12 -7.30
C GLY A 113 1.27 10.73 -5.91
N LEU A 114 0.09 10.76 -5.29
CA LEU A 114 -0.11 11.16 -3.90
C LEU A 114 -0.60 9.99 -3.05
N VAL A 115 0.05 9.74 -1.94
CA VAL A 115 -0.41 8.82 -0.89
C VAL A 115 -0.56 9.61 0.41
N ILE A 116 -1.70 9.43 1.08
CA ILE A 116 -1.93 9.99 2.42
C ILE A 116 -2.57 8.89 3.26
N ASP A 117 -1.95 8.57 4.40
CA ASP A 117 -2.51 7.68 5.40
C ASP A 117 -2.92 8.48 6.64
N TRP A 118 -4.11 8.19 7.13
CA TRP A 118 -4.68 8.74 8.35
C TRP A 118 -4.44 7.78 9.52
N TYR A 119 -3.87 8.30 10.59
CA TYR A 119 -3.61 7.61 11.84
C TYR A 119 -4.17 8.42 13.01
N ASP A 120 -5.44 8.28 13.33
CA ASP A 120 -6.12 8.94 14.47
C ASP A 120 -5.70 10.41 14.69
N GLY A 121 -5.91 11.23 13.69
CA GLY A 121 -5.57 12.66 13.73
C GLY A 121 -4.23 13.03 13.10
N VAL A 122 -3.40 12.07 12.73
CA VAL A 122 -2.13 12.33 12.02
C VAL A 122 -2.26 11.88 10.56
N CYS A 123 -2.04 12.80 9.63
CA CYS A 123 -1.87 12.49 8.21
C CYS A 123 -0.39 12.29 7.89
N VAL A 124 -0.03 11.13 7.36
CA VAL A 124 1.31 10.87 6.82
C VAL A 124 1.24 10.86 5.31
N MET A 125 1.95 11.81 4.69
CA MET A 125 1.90 12.05 3.25
C MET A 125 3.18 11.56 2.56
N GLN A 126 3.03 10.94 1.39
CA GLN A 126 4.12 10.62 0.48
C GLN A 126 3.80 11.14 -0.92
N ALA A 127 4.68 11.97 -1.47
CA ALA A 127 4.66 12.38 -2.86
C ALA A 127 5.53 11.45 -3.70
N HIS A 128 4.98 10.91 -4.77
CA HIS A 128 5.66 10.06 -5.75
C HIS A 128 5.93 10.78 -7.08
N SER A 129 5.65 12.08 -7.13
CA SER A 129 5.91 12.94 -8.28
C SER A 129 6.36 14.33 -7.83
N ALA A 130 7.11 15.03 -8.69
CA ALA A 130 7.59 16.38 -8.41
C ALA A 130 6.42 17.37 -8.19
N GLY A 131 5.34 17.23 -8.97
CA GLY A 131 4.18 18.11 -8.84
C GLY A 131 3.47 17.95 -7.49
N MET A 132 3.26 16.70 -7.02
CA MET A 132 2.68 16.44 -5.70
C MET A 132 3.58 16.92 -4.56
N PHE A 133 4.91 16.76 -4.71
CA PHE A 133 5.86 17.28 -3.73
C PHE A 133 5.81 18.81 -3.65
N ARG A 134 5.72 19.50 -4.79
CA ARG A 134 5.60 20.98 -4.81
C ARG A 134 4.28 21.46 -4.21
N ALA A 135 3.19 20.72 -4.41
CA ALA A 135 1.86 21.03 -3.90
C ALA A 135 1.67 20.67 -2.40
N LYS A 136 2.66 20.06 -1.73
CA LYS A 136 2.52 19.49 -0.38
C LYS A 136 2.01 20.49 0.67
N LYS A 137 2.36 21.77 0.60
CA LYS A 137 1.88 22.79 1.53
C LYS A 137 0.39 23.10 1.32
N GLN A 138 -0.06 23.21 0.06
CA GLN A 138 -1.46 23.44 -0.28
C GLN A 138 -2.32 22.22 0.12
N ILE A 139 -1.80 21.02 -0.12
CA ILE A 139 -2.44 19.76 0.32
C ILE A 139 -2.57 19.73 1.84
N ALA A 140 -1.50 20.07 2.58
CA ALA A 140 -1.53 20.13 4.04
C ALA A 140 -2.54 21.17 4.56
N GLN A 141 -2.61 22.35 3.95
CA GLN A 141 -3.58 23.37 4.28
C GLN A 141 -5.02 22.90 4.06
N ALA A 142 -5.28 22.22 2.93
CA ALA A 142 -6.58 21.65 2.65
C ALA A 142 -6.98 20.57 3.68
N LEU A 143 -6.04 19.74 4.16
CA LEU A 143 -6.29 18.78 5.25
C LEU A 143 -6.65 19.47 6.57
N VAL A 144 -5.99 20.58 6.90
CA VAL A 144 -6.34 21.41 8.08
C VAL A 144 -7.79 21.90 7.97
N GLU A 145 -8.20 22.39 6.81
CA GLU A 145 -9.55 22.89 6.59
C GLU A 145 -10.63 21.80 6.62
N ILE A 146 -10.31 20.58 6.13
CA ILE A 146 -11.24 19.46 6.09
C ILE A 146 -11.44 18.85 7.47
N TYR A 147 -10.36 18.61 8.21
CA TYR A 147 -10.41 17.90 9.48
C TYR A 147 -10.56 18.81 10.71
N GLY A 148 -10.19 20.10 10.59
CA GLY A 148 -10.28 21.07 11.67
C GLY A 148 -9.61 20.55 12.96
N ASP A 149 -10.36 20.60 14.07
CA ASP A 149 -9.85 20.20 15.39
C ASP A 149 -9.46 18.72 15.51
N LYS A 150 -9.96 17.85 14.63
CA LYS A 150 -9.57 16.43 14.60
C LYS A 150 -8.14 16.23 14.11
N LEU A 151 -7.58 17.19 13.35
CA LEU A 151 -6.20 17.07 12.83
C LEU A 151 -5.17 17.45 13.89
N LYS A 152 -4.30 16.53 14.22
CA LYS A 152 -3.16 16.73 15.15
C LYS A 152 -1.90 17.15 14.40
N ALA A 153 -1.61 16.51 13.24
CA ALA A 153 -0.44 16.81 12.45
C ALA A 153 -0.55 16.36 10.99
N VAL A 154 0.24 16.97 10.10
CA VAL A 154 0.55 16.50 8.76
C VAL A 154 2.04 16.31 8.64
N TYR A 155 2.51 15.09 8.43
CA TYR A 155 3.90 14.72 8.27
C TYR A 155 4.21 14.36 6.82
N ASP A 156 5.17 15.03 6.21
CA ASP A 156 5.70 14.70 4.89
C ASP A 156 6.81 13.65 5.03
N LYS A 157 6.62 12.50 4.42
CA LYS A 157 7.59 11.40 4.35
C LYS A 157 7.93 11.07 2.91
N SER A 158 8.25 12.09 2.14
CA SER A 158 8.47 11.98 0.69
C SER A 158 9.92 11.79 0.27
N SER A 159 10.90 11.91 1.18
CA SER A 159 12.33 11.86 0.83
C SER A 159 12.73 10.58 0.11
N GLY A 160 12.11 9.46 0.46
CA GLY A 160 12.36 8.15 -0.17
C GLY A 160 11.47 7.84 -1.39
N THR A 161 10.49 8.68 -1.72
CA THR A 161 9.48 8.41 -2.75
C THR A 161 9.41 9.45 -3.86
N ALA A 162 9.70 10.71 -3.56
CA ALA A 162 9.74 11.78 -4.55
C ALA A 162 10.95 11.62 -5.50
N PRO A 163 10.85 12.06 -6.77
CA PRO A 163 11.92 11.89 -7.74
C PRO A 163 13.15 12.76 -7.39
N PHE A 164 14.24 12.14 -6.96
CA PHE A 164 15.48 12.82 -6.53
C PHE A 164 16.15 13.62 -7.66
N LYS A 165 15.91 13.25 -8.92
CA LYS A 165 16.47 13.95 -10.09
C LYS A 165 15.77 15.28 -10.43
N ALA A 166 14.64 15.57 -9.79
CA ALA A 166 13.88 16.79 -10.05
C ALA A 166 14.44 18.04 -9.34
N GLY A 167 15.60 17.94 -8.66
CA GLY A 167 16.24 19.06 -7.95
C GLY A 167 15.42 19.57 -6.76
N LEU A 168 14.65 18.69 -6.11
CA LEU A 168 13.82 19.00 -4.97
C LEU A 168 14.62 18.86 -3.67
N ASP A 169 14.31 19.71 -2.69
CA ASP A 169 14.83 19.56 -1.32
C ASP A 169 14.03 18.49 -0.59
N LEU A 170 14.54 17.26 -0.62
CA LEU A 170 13.87 16.06 -0.14
C LEU A 170 14.17 15.83 1.35
N VAL A 171 13.53 16.63 2.21
CA VAL A 171 13.62 16.50 3.66
C VAL A 171 12.25 16.13 4.22
N ASP A 172 12.19 15.04 4.99
CA ASP A 172 10.99 14.64 5.73
C ASP A 172 10.75 15.58 6.93
N GLY A 173 9.48 15.83 7.26
CA GLY A 173 9.15 16.70 8.37
C GLY A 173 7.68 17.08 8.45
N TYR A 174 7.35 17.80 9.51
CA TYR A 174 5.99 18.29 9.72
C TYR A 174 5.67 19.49 8.81
N LEU A 175 4.57 19.40 8.08
CA LEU A 175 3.98 20.52 7.33
C LEU A 175 2.98 21.29 8.19
N TYR A 176 2.35 20.59 9.13
CA TYR A 176 1.45 21.16 10.12
C TYR A 176 1.57 20.38 11.43
N LYS A 177 1.54 21.08 12.55
CA LYS A 177 1.37 20.52 13.91
C LYS A 177 0.42 21.39 14.71
N LYS A 178 -0.52 20.77 15.39
CA LYS A 178 -1.34 21.44 16.41
C LYS A 178 -0.46 21.79 17.60
N ASP A 179 -0.75 22.91 18.26
CA ASP A 179 -0.01 23.34 19.45
C ASP A 179 0.01 22.22 20.52
N GLY A 180 1.19 21.96 21.07
CA GLY A 180 1.42 20.91 22.06
C GLY A 180 1.59 19.49 21.50
N PHE A 181 1.38 19.25 20.20
CA PHE A 181 1.62 17.93 19.60
C PHE A 181 3.12 17.73 19.34
N ASN A 182 3.73 16.69 19.93
CA ASN A 182 5.17 16.38 19.79
C ASN A 182 5.46 14.90 19.54
N ASP A 183 4.44 14.06 19.33
CA ASP A 183 4.62 12.64 19.15
C ASP A 183 5.14 12.30 17.75
N ASN A 184 5.91 11.22 17.65
CA ASN A 184 6.40 10.60 16.41
C ASN A 184 5.76 9.23 16.15
N GLU A 185 5.02 8.74 17.13
CA GLU A 185 4.27 7.48 17.07
C GLU A 185 3.00 7.60 17.93
N GLN A 186 2.02 6.78 17.65
CA GLN A 186 0.82 6.66 18.51
C GLN A 186 0.18 5.29 18.39
N VAL A 187 -0.70 4.99 19.32
CA VAL A 187 -1.57 3.80 19.24
C VAL A 187 -2.75 4.12 18.33
N VAL A 188 -2.96 3.27 17.34
CA VAL A 188 -4.15 3.28 16.48
C VAL A 188 -4.97 2.01 16.68
N VAL A 189 -6.20 2.02 16.24
CA VAL A 189 -7.11 0.87 16.29
C VAL A 189 -7.51 0.49 14.87
N GLU A 190 -7.40 -0.80 14.54
CA GLU A 190 -7.87 -1.39 13.30
C GLU A 190 -8.72 -2.62 13.62
N ASN A 191 -10.01 -2.60 13.25
CA ASN A 191 -10.99 -3.64 13.55
C ASN A 191 -10.99 -4.07 15.05
N GLY A 192 -10.84 -3.11 15.97
CA GLY A 192 -10.76 -3.36 17.41
C GLY A 192 -9.37 -3.74 17.94
N HIS A 193 -8.40 -4.04 17.08
CA HIS A 193 -7.02 -4.37 17.48
C HIS A 193 -6.15 -3.13 17.55
N LYS A 194 -5.29 -3.04 18.56
CA LYS A 194 -4.40 -1.91 18.81
C LYS A 194 -3.03 -2.14 18.17
N PHE A 195 -2.49 -1.09 17.54
CA PHE A 195 -1.16 -1.08 16.94
C PHE A 195 -0.42 0.21 17.25
N ILE A 196 0.87 0.12 17.53
CA ILE A 196 1.75 1.28 17.56
C ILE A 196 2.19 1.57 16.13
N VAL A 197 1.94 2.79 15.67
CA VAL A 197 2.38 3.27 14.37
C VAL A 197 3.41 4.37 14.58
N ASN A 198 4.63 4.14 14.12
CA ASN A 198 5.71 5.13 14.11
C ASN A 198 5.91 5.59 12.66
N TRP A 199 5.50 6.83 12.37
CA TRP A 199 5.58 7.36 11.01
C TRP A 199 6.95 7.95 10.66
N THR A 200 7.80 8.23 11.64
CA THR A 200 9.15 8.74 11.37
C THR A 200 10.13 7.61 11.03
N GLU A 201 10.16 6.55 11.83
CA GLU A 201 11.12 5.44 11.68
C GLU A 201 10.53 4.21 10.96
N GLY A 202 9.21 4.04 10.96
CA GLY A 202 8.54 2.90 10.33
C GLY A 202 8.70 2.86 8.81
N GLN A 203 8.52 1.68 8.22
CA GLN A 203 8.53 1.53 6.77
C GLN A 203 7.33 2.24 6.14
N LYS A 204 7.48 2.75 4.92
CA LYS A 204 6.46 3.53 4.20
C LYS A 204 5.92 4.66 5.09
N THR A 205 4.64 4.67 5.36
CA THR A 205 3.97 5.65 6.23
C THR A 205 3.95 5.25 7.71
N GLY A 206 4.40 4.02 8.06
CA GLY A 206 4.47 3.49 9.42
C GLY A 206 3.75 2.15 9.61
N PHE A 207 2.68 1.89 8.84
CA PHE A 207 1.90 0.66 8.90
C PHE A 207 1.42 0.21 7.51
N PHE A 208 1.16 -1.09 7.34
CA PHE A 208 0.69 -1.67 6.07
C PHE A 208 -0.84 -1.80 6.09
N LEU A 209 -1.54 -0.70 5.79
CA LEU A 209 -3.01 -0.64 5.78
C LEU A 209 -3.63 -1.49 4.66
N ASP A 210 -2.87 -1.79 3.62
CA ASP A 210 -3.29 -2.58 2.46
C ASP A 210 -3.62 -4.05 2.77
N GLN A 211 -3.23 -4.54 3.94
CA GLN A 211 -3.50 -5.90 4.41
C GLN A 211 -4.68 -6.01 5.40
N ARG A 212 -5.43 -4.92 5.68
CA ARG A 212 -6.49 -4.90 6.71
C ARG A 212 -7.50 -6.03 6.56
N GLU A 213 -8.09 -6.17 5.36
CA GLU A 213 -9.11 -7.19 5.10
C GLU A 213 -8.54 -8.60 5.13
N ASN A 214 -7.29 -8.75 4.70
CA ASN A 214 -6.60 -10.04 4.75
C ASN A 214 -6.24 -10.44 6.20
N ARG A 215 -5.93 -9.47 7.07
CA ARG A 215 -5.76 -9.71 8.51
C ARG A 215 -7.07 -10.16 9.16
N ALA A 216 -8.18 -9.50 8.86
CA ALA A 216 -9.50 -9.89 9.33
C ALA A 216 -9.89 -11.30 8.85
N LEU A 217 -9.49 -11.68 7.64
CA LEU A 217 -9.71 -13.04 7.15
C LEU A 217 -8.84 -14.06 7.90
N VAL A 218 -7.58 -13.76 8.24
CA VAL A 218 -6.74 -14.62 9.08
C VAL A 218 -7.39 -14.85 10.45
N GLU A 219 -7.95 -13.80 11.07
CA GLU A 219 -8.69 -13.89 12.32
C GLU A 219 -9.79 -14.97 12.27
N LYS A 220 -10.54 -15.01 11.17
CA LYS A 220 -11.60 -16.02 10.97
C LYS A 220 -11.09 -17.46 11.02
N TYR A 221 -9.84 -17.71 10.63
CA TYR A 221 -9.27 -19.06 10.51
C TYR A 221 -8.30 -19.43 11.65
N ALA A 222 -7.88 -18.48 12.50
CA ALA A 222 -6.77 -18.69 13.44
C ALA A 222 -7.17 -19.35 14.78
N LYS A 223 -8.46 -19.38 15.14
CA LYS A 223 -8.91 -19.90 16.46
C LYS A 223 -8.44 -21.34 16.71
N GLY A 224 -7.78 -21.55 17.85
CA GLY A 224 -7.30 -22.86 18.31
C GLY A 224 -6.14 -23.43 17.49
N ARG A 225 -5.47 -22.64 16.65
CA ARG A 225 -4.38 -23.07 15.75
C ARG A 225 -3.02 -22.58 16.24
N ASN A 226 -1.99 -23.33 15.85
CA ASN A 226 -0.61 -22.87 15.88
C ASN A 226 -0.33 -22.11 14.59
N VAL A 227 0.04 -20.85 14.70
CA VAL A 227 0.18 -19.91 13.59
C VAL A 227 1.63 -19.51 13.38
N LEU A 228 2.10 -19.54 12.13
CA LEU A 228 3.38 -18.98 11.71
C LEU A 228 3.15 -17.75 10.84
N ASN A 229 3.66 -16.60 11.27
CA ASN A 229 3.63 -15.36 10.48
C ASN A 229 5.05 -15.01 10.01
N LEU A 230 5.33 -15.27 8.74
CA LEU A 230 6.62 -14.97 8.09
C LEU A 230 6.61 -13.58 7.48
N PHE A 231 7.76 -12.86 7.54
CA PHE A 231 7.90 -11.48 7.10
C PHE A 231 6.91 -10.57 7.84
N CYS A 232 6.79 -10.79 9.14
CA CYS A 232 5.66 -10.28 9.92
C CYS A 232 5.72 -8.77 10.16
N TYR A 233 6.84 -8.08 9.88
CA TYR A 233 7.05 -6.67 10.17
C TYR A 233 6.65 -6.35 11.61
N THR A 234 5.65 -5.50 11.84
CA THR A 234 5.16 -5.12 13.18
C THR A 234 4.09 -6.07 13.73
N GLY A 235 3.94 -7.26 13.15
CA GLY A 235 3.07 -8.31 13.65
C GLY A 235 1.58 -8.13 13.35
N GLY A 236 1.22 -7.39 12.30
CA GLY A 236 -0.18 -7.13 12.00
C GLY A 236 -1.05 -8.37 11.97
N PHE A 237 -0.67 -9.39 11.21
CA PHE A 237 -1.38 -10.68 11.17
C PHE A 237 -1.32 -11.45 12.50
N SER A 238 -0.21 -11.34 13.25
CA SER A 238 -0.03 -12.02 14.54
C SER A 238 -1.02 -11.51 15.58
N ILE A 239 -1.26 -10.20 15.64
CA ILE A 239 -2.21 -9.59 16.57
C ILE A 239 -3.63 -10.06 16.29
N TYR A 240 -4.06 -10.15 15.04
CA TYR A 240 -5.37 -10.69 14.66
C TYR A 240 -5.48 -12.19 14.99
N ALA A 241 -4.44 -12.97 14.75
CA ALA A 241 -4.43 -14.38 15.11
C ALA A 241 -4.55 -14.60 16.61
N LEU A 242 -3.83 -13.82 17.43
CA LEU A 242 -3.93 -13.84 18.90
C LEU A 242 -5.33 -13.43 19.36
N GLY A 243 -5.91 -12.38 18.75
CA GLY A 243 -7.28 -11.90 19.02
C GLY A 243 -8.33 -12.96 18.73
N ALA A 244 -8.17 -13.73 17.67
CA ALA A 244 -9.04 -14.86 17.34
C ALA A 244 -8.99 -16.02 18.35
N GLY A 245 -7.97 -16.06 19.20
CA GLY A 245 -7.74 -17.17 20.11
C GLY A 245 -6.88 -18.29 19.49
N ALA A 246 -5.87 -17.95 18.67
CA ALA A 246 -4.83 -18.89 18.26
C ALA A 246 -4.18 -19.54 19.48
N THR A 247 -3.81 -20.80 19.43
CA THR A 247 -3.14 -21.50 20.53
C THR A 247 -1.76 -20.91 20.76
N HIS A 248 -1.00 -20.72 19.68
CA HIS A 248 0.31 -20.07 19.70
C HIS A 248 0.59 -19.37 18.38
N VAL A 249 1.34 -18.25 18.41
CA VAL A 249 1.74 -17.51 17.22
C VAL A 249 3.24 -17.28 17.26
N ASP A 250 3.96 -17.79 16.28
CA ASP A 250 5.35 -17.47 16.02
C ASP A 250 5.44 -16.37 14.95
N SER A 251 6.04 -15.23 15.31
CA SER A 251 6.26 -14.08 14.41
C SER A 251 7.73 -14.04 13.99
N VAL A 252 7.98 -14.03 12.69
CA VAL A 252 9.35 -14.12 12.13
C VAL A 252 9.62 -12.93 11.22
N ASP A 253 10.67 -12.18 11.53
CA ASP A 253 11.21 -11.12 10.68
C ASP A 253 12.71 -10.94 10.97
N SER A 254 13.47 -10.50 9.99
CA SER A 254 14.93 -10.24 10.16
C SER A 254 15.24 -8.91 10.86
N SER A 255 14.24 -8.02 11.02
CA SER A 255 14.39 -6.70 11.61
C SER A 255 14.20 -6.72 13.12
N ALA A 256 15.26 -6.52 13.90
CA ALA A 256 15.17 -6.40 15.35
C ALA A 256 14.25 -5.26 15.81
N LYS A 257 14.20 -4.13 15.07
CA LYS A 257 13.29 -3.01 15.34
C LYS A 257 11.83 -3.44 15.17
N ALA A 258 11.55 -4.19 14.11
CA ALA A 258 10.19 -4.71 13.85
C ALA A 258 9.78 -5.70 14.94
N MET A 259 10.67 -6.61 15.35
CA MET A 259 10.38 -7.58 16.43
C MET A 259 10.10 -6.90 17.77
N ALA A 260 10.87 -5.88 18.14
CA ALA A 260 10.59 -5.09 19.34
C ALA A 260 9.21 -4.42 19.30
N LEU A 261 8.74 -4.02 18.10
CA LEU A 261 7.42 -3.43 17.93
C LEU A 261 6.31 -4.48 17.95
N VAL A 262 6.57 -5.71 17.48
CA VAL A 262 5.66 -6.85 17.65
C VAL A 262 5.39 -7.11 19.12
N ASP A 263 6.46 -7.19 19.95
CA ASP A 263 6.32 -7.43 21.39
C ASP A 263 5.49 -6.34 22.08
N LYS A 264 5.72 -5.07 21.73
CA LYS A 264 4.91 -3.95 22.21
C LYS A 264 3.45 -4.06 21.76
N ASN A 265 3.19 -4.46 20.51
CA ASN A 265 1.82 -4.63 20.01
C ASN A 265 1.09 -5.79 20.73
N VAL A 266 1.78 -6.87 21.05
CA VAL A 266 1.25 -7.96 21.87
C VAL A 266 0.88 -7.44 23.27
N GLU A 267 1.74 -6.62 23.88
CA GLU A 267 1.53 -6.04 25.21
C GLU A 267 0.34 -5.08 25.26
N ILE A 268 0.26 -4.09 24.34
CA ILE A 268 -0.87 -3.14 24.30
C ILE A 268 -2.19 -3.78 23.90
N GLY A 269 -2.14 -4.92 23.19
CA GLY A 269 -3.29 -5.77 22.90
C GLY A 269 -3.77 -6.59 24.09
N SER A 270 -3.01 -6.57 25.21
CA SER A 270 -3.28 -7.34 26.43
C SER A 270 -3.35 -8.86 26.19
N PHE A 271 -2.58 -9.36 25.23
CA PHE A 271 -2.51 -10.79 24.95
C PHE A 271 -1.58 -11.52 25.93
N ASP A 272 -1.89 -12.77 26.19
CA ASP A 272 -1.02 -13.64 26.99
C ASP A 272 0.31 -13.87 26.24
N LYS A 273 1.40 -13.35 26.81
CA LYS A 273 2.75 -13.45 26.24
C LYS A 273 3.24 -14.89 26.06
N SER A 274 2.69 -15.85 26.82
CA SER A 274 3.04 -17.27 26.65
C SER A 274 2.53 -17.87 25.34
N ARG A 275 1.56 -17.22 24.71
CA ARG A 275 0.98 -17.62 23.40
C ARG A 275 1.66 -16.99 22.20
N HIS A 276 2.77 -16.28 22.41
CA HIS A 276 3.48 -15.59 21.33
C HIS A 276 4.99 -15.75 21.47
N THR A 277 5.66 -15.90 20.33
CA THR A 277 7.14 -15.89 20.23
C THR A 277 7.58 -14.95 19.09
N SER A 278 8.45 -14.01 19.40
CA SER A 278 9.13 -13.17 18.43
C SER A 278 10.48 -13.76 18.04
N LEU A 279 10.70 -13.99 16.75
CA LEU A 279 11.91 -14.61 16.21
C LEU A 279 12.59 -13.67 15.22
N CYS A 280 13.71 -13.06 15.64
CA CYS A 280 14.51 -12.17 14.79
C CYS A 280 15.50 -12.98 13.96
N VAL A 281 15.01 -13.60 12.87
CA VAL A 281 15.78 -14.46 11.98
C VAL A 281 15.31 -14.29 10.53
N ASP A 282 16.11 -14.75 9.56
CA ASP A 282 15.64 -14.80 8.17
C ASP A 282 14.49 -15.80 8.03
N ALA A 283 13.41 -15.35 7.36
CA ALA A 283 12.19 -16.14 7.23
C ALA A 283 12.36 -17.41 6.39
N LEU A 284 13.24 -17.38 5.38
CA LEU A 284 13.52 -18.55 4.53
C LEU A 284 14.35 -19.58 5.28
N ASP A 285 15.35 -19.11 6.06
CA ASP A 285 16.17 -19.99 6.88
C ASP A 285 15.32 -20.64 7.96
N TYR A 286 14.47 -19.85 8.65
CA TYR A 286 13.55 -20.39 9.64
C TYR A 286 12.61 -21.44 9.04
N LEU A 287 11.97 -21.14 7.92
CA LEU A 287 11.03 -22.04 7.25
C LEU A 287 11.69 -23.36 6.81
N ARG A 288 12.96 -23.33 6.42
CA ARG A 288 13.73 -24.54 6.06
C ARG A 288 13.84 -25.50 7.23
N ASP A 289 14.11 -24.96 8.45
CA ASP A 289 14.44 -25.73 9.63
C ASP A 289 13.23 -26.07 10.53
N VAL A 290 12.05 -25.49 10.21
CA VAL A 290 10.77 -25.78 10.89
C VAL A 290 10.41 -27.26 10.76
N PRO A 291 10.03 -27.96 11.84
CA PRO A 291 9.45 -29.28 11.77
C PRO A 291 8.15 -29.29 10.92
N GLU A 292 7.90 -30.41 10.24
CA GLU A 292 6.64 -30.62 9.56
C GLU A 292 5.49 -30.65 10.56
N ASP A 293 4.32 -30.23 10.13
CA ASP A 293 3.06 -30.27 10.89
C ASP A 293 3.05 -29.44 12.22
N LYS A 294 4.08 -28.63 12.45
CA LYS A 294 4.12 -27.73 13.63
C LYS A 294 3.01 -26.67 13.59
N TYR A 295 2.66 -26.18 12.40
CA TYR A 295 1.72 -25.08 12.22
C TYR A 295 0.51 -25.48 11.41
N ASP A 296 -0.67 -25.09 11.90
CA ASP A 296 -1.96 -25.31 11.26
C ASP A 296 -2.33 -24.17 10.29
N LEU A 297 -1.69 -23.00 10.46
CA LEU A 297 -1.90 -21.82 9.64
C LEU A 297 -0.57 -21.10 9.43
N MET A 298 -0.25 -20.82 8.17
CA MET A 298 0.95 -20.04 7.82
C MET A 298 0.57 -18.80 7.02
N ILE A 299 1.17 -17.67 7.37
CA ILE A 299 1.12 -16.42 6.60
C ILE A 299 2.48 -16.20 5.94
N VAL A 300 2.47 -16.00 4.62
CA VAL A 300 3.64 -15.85 3.76
C VAL A 300 3.48 -14.56 2.97
N ASP A 301 3.95 -13.45 3.54
CA ASP A 301 3.81 -12.09 2.97
C ASP A 301 5.19 -11.45 2.72
N PRO A 302 5.97 -11.98 1.77
CA PRO A 302 7.32 -11.50 1.52
C PRO A 302 7.33 -10.10 0.89
N PRO A 303 8.44 -9.35 1.01
CA PRO A 303 8.64 -8.12 0.26
C PRO A 303 8.59 -8.38 -1.25
N ALA A 304 8.39 -7.32 -2.04
CA ALA A 304 8.34 -7.43 -3.49
C ALA A 304 9.65 -7.99 -4.07
N PHE A 305 9.62 -9.22 -4.60
CA PHE A 305 10.77 -9.86 -5.22
C PHE A 305 11.13 -9.29 -6.60
N ALA A 306 10.21 -8.56 -7.25
CA ALA A 306 10.47 -7.87 -8.51
C ALA A 306 9.97 -6.43 -8.46
N LYS A 307 10.85 -5.48 -8.76
CA LYS A 307 10.54 -4.05 -8.92
C LYS A 307 10.47 -3.62 -10.39
N HIS A 308 10.95 -4.45 -11.31
CA HIS A 308 10.97 -4.18 -12.76
C HIS A 308 10.84 -5.50 -13.55
N ARG A 309 10.38 -5.40 -14.81
CA ARG A 309 10.09 -6.57 -15.66
C ARG A 309 11.28 -7.52 -15.84
N GLY A 310 12.50 -7.01 -15.87
CA GLY A 310 13.71 -7.85 -15.99
C GLY A 310 13.93 -8.81 -14.82
N ALA A 311 13.34 -8.56 -13.64
CA ALA A 311 13.43 -9.42 -12.47
C ALA A 311 12.28 -10.45 -12.37
N LEU A 312 11.30 -10.42 -13.29
CA LEU A 312 10.07 -11.21 -13.19
C LEU A 312 10.31 -12.71 -13.02
N ASN A 313 11.13 -13.31 -13.88
CA ASN A 313 11.37 -14.76 -13.85
C ASN A 313 12.04 -15.22 -12.55
N ASN A 314 12.98 -14.43 -12.03
CA ASN A 314 13.63 -14.72 -10.76
C ASN A 314 12.66 -14.59 -9.58
N ALA A 315 11.77 -13.60 -9.62
CA ALA A 315 10.74 -13.42 -8.62
C ALA A 315 9.74 -14.59 -8.63
N LEU A 316 9.27 -15.05 -9.79
CA LEU A 316 8.36 -16.19 -9.88
C LEU A 316 8.99 -17.47 -9.32
N ARG A 317 10.27 -17.71 -9.57
CA ARG A 317 11.03 -18.83 -8.97
C ARG A 317 11.16 -18.69 -7.45
N ALA A 318 11.34 -17.47 -6.94
CA ALA A 318 11.41 -17.22 -5.50
C ALA A 318 10.05 -17.46 -4.83
N TYR A 319 8.95 -16.98 -5.43
CA TYR A 319 7.60 -17.29 -4.96
C TYR A 319 7.32 -18.80 -5.00
N GLN A 320 7.71 -19.51 -6.07
CA GLN A 320 7.54 -20.95 -6.16
C GLN A 320 8.27 -21.66 -5.01
N ARG A 321 9.55 -21.37 -4.78
CA ARG A 321 10.34 -22.01 -3.72
C ARG A 321 9.78 -21.75 -2.32
N LEU A 322 9.43 -20.48 -2.04
CA LEU A 322 8.87 -20.08 -0.75
C LEU A 322 7.54 -20.78 -0.48
N ASN A 323 6.65 -20.82 -1.47
CA ASN A 323 5.35 -21.48 -1.33
C ASN A 323 5.48 -23.02 -1.26
N ALA A 324 6.42 -23.62 -1.99
CA ALA A 324 6.69 -25.05 -1.86
C ALA A 324 7.14 -25.42 -0.44
N ALA A 325 8.03 -24.62 0.15
CA ALA A 325 8.46 -24.82 1.53
C ALA A 325 7.30 -24.67 2.53
N ALA A 326 6.46 -23.63 2.39
CA ALA A 326 5.31 -23.44 3.27
C ALA A 326 4.28 -24.57 3.13
N ILE A 327 3.93 -24.96 1.90
CA ILE A 327 2.96 -26.04 1.62
C ILE A 327 3.47 -27.37 2.14
N SER A 328 4.77 -27.66 2.05
CA SER A 328 5.32 -28.92 2.56
C SER A 328 5.33 -29.01 4.09
N LYS A 329 5.40 -27.85 4.78
CA LYS A 329 5.58 -27.79 6.25
C LYS A 329 4.28 -27.58 7.03
N VAL A 330 3.23 -27.05 6.39
CA VAL A 330 1.93 -26.88 7.06
C VAL A 330 1.28 -28.22 7.32
N ALA A 331 0.64 -28.35 8.49
CA ALA A 331 -0.07 -29.56 8.90
C ALA A 331 -1.16 -29.96 7.89
N PRO A 332 -1.45 -31.26 7.72
CA PRO A 332 -2.59 -31.70 6.91
C PRO A 332 -3.90 -31.09 7.43
N GLY A 333 -4.73 -30.57 6.52
CA GLY A 333 -5.92 -29.79 6.86
C GLY A 333 -5.63 -28.34 7.28
N GLY A 334 -4.38 -27.89 7.10
CA GLY A 334 -3.95 -26.56 7.45
C GLY A 334 -4.17 -25.54 6.33
N PHE A 335 -3.90 -24.27 6.64
CA PHE A 335 -4.11 -23.12 5.76
C PHE A 335 -2.80 -22.40 5.47
N VAL A 336 -2.67 -21.92 4.23
CA VAL A 336 -1.58 -21.01 3.85
C VAL A 336 -2.19 -19.76 3.23
N PHE A 337 -1.93 -18.61 3.85
CA PHE A 337 -2.17 -17.29 3.28
C PHE A 337 -0.89 -16.83 2.60
N THR A 338 -0.88 -16.71 1.30
CA THR A 338 0.32 -16.33 0.55
C THR A 338 0.08 -15.10 -0.31
N PHE A 339 1.03 -14.17 -0.32
CA PHE A 339 0.88 -12.85 -0.93
C PHE A 339 2.03 -12.47 -1.87
N SER A 340 1.75 -11.52 -2.75
CA SER A 340 2.73 -10.79 -3.54
C SER A 340 2.27 -9.35 -3.71
N CYS A 341 3.13 -8.39 -3.31
CA CYS A 341 2.95 -6.95 -3.57
C CYS A 341 3.75 -6.46 -4.80
N SER A 342 4.35 -7.37 -5.59
CA SER A 342 5.11 -7.00 -6.79
C SER A 342 4.16 -6.57 -7.91
N GLN A 343 4.20 -5.30 -8.30
CA GLN A 343 3.35 -4.75 -9.37
C GLN A 343 3.57 -5.44 -10.73
N VAL A 344 4.80 -5.87 -11.02
CA VAL A 344 5.13 -6.55 -12.30
C VAL A 344 4.71 -8.02 -12.36
N VAL A 345 4.32 -8.61 -11.23
CA VAL A 345 3.80 -9.98 -11.14
C VAL A 345 2.29 -9.91 -11.24
N THR A 346 1.70 -10.47 -12.30
CA THR A 346 0.24 -10.53 -12.45
C THR A 346 -0.38 -11.56 -11.52
N LYS A 347 -1.70 -11.49 -11.31
CA LYS A 347 -2.45 -12.47 -10.51
C LYS A 347 -2.30 -13.90 -11.06
N GLU A 348 -2.34 -14.04 -12.38
CA GLU A 348 -2.21 -15.31 -13.09
C GLU A 348 -0.79 -15.88 -12.93
N ALA A 349 0.24 -15.02 -13.09
CA ALA A 349 1.63 -15.44 -12.94
C ALA A 349 1.94 -15.87 -11.50
N PHE A 350 1.40 -15.15 -10.50
CA PHE A 350 1.54 -15.53 -9.10
C PHE A 350 0.83 -16.86 -8.81
N ALA A 351 -0.43 -17.02 -9.27
CA ALA A 351 -1.18 -18.26 -9.09
C ALA A 351 -0.48 -19.45 -9.77
N LEU A 352 0.14 -19.27 -10.93
CA LEU A 352 0.92 -20.29 -11.62
C LEU A 352 2.19 -20.68 -10.84
N ALA A 353 2.88 -19.72 -10.22
CA ALA A 353 4.02 -19.99 -9.35
C ALA A 353 3.61 -20.83 -8.12
N VAL A 354 2.47 -20.50 -7.50
CA VAL A 354 1.91 -21.26 -6.37
C VAL A 354 1.42 -22.65 -6.80
N PHE A 355 0.78 -22.77 -7.98
CA PHE A 355 0.44 -24.06 -8.58
C PHE A 355 1.68 -24.95 -8.75
N SER A 356 2.75 -24.40 -9.32
CA SER A 356 4.01 -25.14 -9.52
C SER A 356 4.63 -25.56 -8.18
N ALA A 357 4.50 -24.73 -7.15
CA ALA A 357 4.93 -25.04 -5.79
C ALA A 357 4.14 -26.23 -5.21
N ALA A 358 2.80 -26.18 -5.29
CA ALA A 358 1.92 -27.26 -4.83
C ALA A 358 2.21 -28.60 -5.56
N ALA A 359 2.34 -28.55 -6.88
CA ALA A 359 2.66 -29.74 -7.68
C ALA A 359 4.01 -30.36 -7.28
N GLN A 360 5.02 -29.53 -6.97
CA GLN A 360 6.34 -29.97 -6.52
C GLN A 360 6.28 -30.73 -5.18
N THR A 361 5.37 -30.35 -4.28
CA THR A 361 5.21 -31.00 -2.96
C THR A 361 4.44 -32.32 -3.03
N GLY A 362 3.72 -32.57 -4.11
CA GLY A 362 2.82 -33.71 -4.24
C GLY A 362 1.56 -33.66 -3.37
N ARG A 363 1.36 -32.58 -2.60
CA ARG A 363 0.17 -32.40 -1.75
C ARG A 363 -1.04 -31.92 -2.55
N LYS A 364 -2.22 -32.28 -2.11
CA LYS A 364 -3.48 -31.75 -2.66
C LYS A 364 -3.76 -30.40 -2.04
N VAL A 365 -3.87 -29.38 -2.89
CA VAL A 365 -4.06 -27.98 -2.46
C VAL A 365 -5.27 -27.38 -3.15
N ARG A 366 -6.13 -26.71 -2.39
CA ARG A 366 -7.29 -25.98 -2.90
C ARG A 366 -7.15 -24.50 -2.65
N ILE A 367 -7.49 -23.67 -3.63
CA ILE A 367 -7.65 -22.23 -3.43
C ILE A 367 -9.05 -22.00 -2.89
N LEU A 368 -9.15 -21.50 -1.66
CA LEU A 368 -10.42 -21.15 -1.04
C LEU A 368 -10.85 -19.73 -1.37
N ASP A 369 -9.87 -18.81 -1.47
CA ASP A 369 -10.14 -17.41 -1.77
C ASP A 369 -8.97 -16.77 -2.54
N ARG A 370 -9.29 -15.66 -3.25
CA ARG A 370 -8.34 -14.78 -3.94
C ARG A 370 -8.34 -13.42 -3.28
N LEU A 371 -7.21 -13.05 -2.70
CA LEU A 371 -7.05 -11.93 -1.82
C LEU A 371 -6.52 -10.71 -2.58
N ASN A 372 -6.98 -9.53 -2.20
CA ASN A 372 -6.68 -8.26 -2.86
C ASN A 372 -6.41 -7.17 -1.82
N GLN A 373 -6.07 -5.97 -2.31
CA GLN A 373 -6.04 -4.75 -1.50
C GLN A 373 -7.45 -4.32 -1.07
N PRO A 374 -7.59 -3.65 0.09
CA PRO A 374 -8.88 -3.22 0.63
C PRO A 374 -9.45 -1.99 -0.10
N SER A 375 -10.68 -1.63 0.26
CA SER A 375 -11.46 -0.56 -0.40
C SER A 375 -10.81 0.83 -0.35
N ASP A 376 -10.03 1.14 0.68
CA ASP A 376 -9.28 2.40 0.78
C ASP A 376 -7.99 2.43 -0.07
N HIS A 377 -7.64 1.31 -0.69
CA HIS A 377 -6.62 1.20 -1.73
C HIS A 377 -7.29 0.99 -3.10
N ALA A 378 -8.30 1.81 -3.39
CA ALA A 378 -9.12 1.69 -4.59
C ALA A 378 -8.29 1.69 -5.88
N VAL A 379 -8.73 0.90 -6.85
CA VAL A 379 -8.18 0.90 -8.22
C VAL A 379 -9.10 1.72 -9.11
N ASN A 380 -8.54 2.70 -9.81
CA ASN A 380 -9.29 3.42 -10.82
C ASN A 380 -9.58 2.47 -12.00
N ILE A 381 -10.85 2.32 -12.38
CA ILE A 381 -11.26 1.42 -13.46
C ILE A 381 -10.60 1.77 -14.82
N TYR A 382 -10.22 3.03 -14.99
CA TYR A 382 -9.51 3.52 -16.19
C TYR A 382 -7.98 3.36 -16.08
N HIS A 383 -7.47 2.87 -14.92
CA HIS A 383 -6.06 2.65 -14.65
C HIS A 383 -5.87 1.35 -13.83
N PRO A 384 -6.08 0.19 -14.49
CA PRO A 384 -5.99 -1.11 -13.80
C PRO A 384 -4.60 -1.44 -13.28
N GLU A 385 -3.57 -0.73 -13.72
CA GLU A 385 -2.19 -0.83 -13.23
C GLU A 385 -2.04 -0.45 -11.74
N GLY A 386 -3.05 0.19 -11.16
CA GLY A 386 -3.14 0.47 -9.72
C GLY A 386 -3.35 -0.78 -8.86
N GLU A 387 -3.71 -1.91 -9.45
CA GLU A 387 -3.83 -3.18 -8.73
C GLU A 387 -2.47 -3.82 -8.53
N TYR A 388 -2.01 -3.93 -7.27
CA TYR A 388 -0.66 -4.43 -6.98
C TYR A 388 -0.61 -5.58 -5.97
N LEU A 389 -1.54 -5.61 -4.99
CA LEU A 389 -1.59 -6.68 -3.99
C LEU A 389 -2.44 -7.84 -4.51
N LYS A 390 -1.90 -9.02 -4.44
CA LYS A 390 -2.58 -10.29 -4.75
C LYS A 390 -2.20 -11.33 -3.73
N GLY A 391 -3.14 -12.18 -3.36
CA GLY A 391 -2.91 -13.29 -2.47
C GLY A 391 -3.84 -14.47 -2.77
N LEU A 392 -3.51 -15.58 -2.15
CA LEU A 392 -4.31 -16.80 -2.18
C LEU A 392 -4.47 -17.33 -0.76
N LEU A 393 -5.68 -17.70 -0.40
CA LEU A 393 -5.95 -18.57 0.74
C LEU A 393 -5.98 -20.01 0.26
N LEU A 394 -5.05 -20.81 0.73
CA LEU A 394 -4.90 -22.21 0.38
C LEU A 394 -5.34 -23.11 1.54
N TYR A 395 -6.01 -24.21 1.21
CA TYR A 395 -6.24 -25.35 2.08
C TYR A 395 -5.36 -26.51 1.60
N VAL A 396 -4.60 -27.12 2.50
CA VAL A 396 -3.58 -28.12 2.18
C VAL A 396 -3.97 -29.46 2.87
N GLU A 397 -4.20 -30.52 2.06
CA GLU A 397 -4.54 -31.88 2.54
C GLU A 397 -3.29 -32.68 2.84
#